data_809f6e0745f89de69eaace61a450d687
#
_entry.id   809f6e0745f89de69eaace61a450d687
#
_cell.length_a   1.000
_cell.length_b   1.000
_cell.length_c   1.000
_cell.angle_alpha   90.00
_cell.angle_beta   90.00
_cell.angle_gamma   90.00
#
_symmetry.space_group_name_H-M   'P 1'
#
loop_
_entity.id
_entity.type
_entity.pdbx_description
1 polymer ?
#
loop_
_entity_poly.entity_id
_entity_poly.type
_entity_poly.pdbx_seq_one_letter_code
_entity_poly.pdbx_strand_id
1 'polypeptide(L)'
;MASIICGSLAFDTIMNFEGKFSQQIMPDQLHILNVSFLVPSLRRDFGGCAGNIAYSLKLLGGTPLPMATIGQDGGVYLERLAKLGISAEFVRTIDDAYTAQAMIITDVDNNQINGFHPGAMEQAWQTRVSARSDIRLGIIAPDGRDAMVQHAEQFAAADIPFVFDPGQQLPRFDGAELRKFVELSTWVTVNDYEGKMLSDRTGWDNAEISRHVKGLIVTIGAEGSEVWVDGVKTHVPAVTAAAVVDPTGCGDAYRGALLYGLENGWSLERCAALGNQVGSVKIAQRGPQNYQFSLA
;
A
#
# COMPACT_ATOMS: atom_id res chain seq x y z
N MET A 1 12.00 17.51 -5.45
CA MET A 1 10.67 17.23 -6.04
C MET A 1 9.92 16.40 -5.01
N ALA A 2 8.60 16.55 -4.93
CA ALA A 2 7.80 15.84 -3.92
C ALA A 2 6.75 14.95 -4.60
N SER A 3 6.45 13.81 -3.98
CA SER A 3 5.39 12.90 -4.40
C SER A 3 4.23 12.94 -3.42
N ILE A 4 3.00 13.17 -3.91
CA ILE A 4 1.78 12.97 -3.15
C ILE A 4 1.47 11.47 -3.10
N ILE A 5 1.21 10.97 -1.90
CA ILE A 5 0.88 9.58 -1.66
C ILE A 5 -0.54 9.51 -1.07
N CYS A 6 -1.54 9.34 -1.94
CA CYS A 6 -2.92 9.11 -1.54
C CYS A 6 -3.07 7.67 -1.09
N GLY A 7 -3.57 7.47 0.13
CA GLY A 7 -3.73 6.15 0.71
C GLY A 7 -3.96 6.21 2.22
N SER A 8 -4.13 5.05 2.84
CA SER A 8 -4.43 4.97 4.27
C SER A 8 -3.23 5.26 5.17
N LEU A 9 -3.52 5.87 6.32
CA LEU A 9 -2.72 5.77 7.54
C LEU A 9 -3.50 4.88 8.51
N ALA A 10 -2.87 3.85 9.04
CA ALA A 10 -3.53 2.87 9.89
C ALA A 10 -2.63 2.38 11.03
N PHE A 11 -3.24 1.75 12.01
CA PHE A 11 -2.53 0.97 13.01
C PHE A 11 -2.75 -0.51 12.80
N ASP A 12 -1.68 -1.30 12.96
CA ASP A 12 -1.75 -2.75 12.96
C ASP A 12 -1.57 -3.26 14.40
N THR A 13 -2.67 -3.67 15.03
CA THR A 13 -2.67 -4.25 16.38
C THR A 13 -2.58 -5.75 16.25
N ILE A 14 -1.41 -6.30 16.59
CA ILE A 14 -1.08 -7.72 16.46
C ILE A 14 -1.02 -8.36 17.83
N MET A 15 -1.83 -9.39 18.02
CA MET A 15 -1.98 -10.15 19.24
C MET A 15 -1.60 -11.60 18.99
N ASN A 16 -0.79 -12.19 19.87
CA ASN A 16 -0.41 -13.60 19.75
C ASN A 16 -1.19 -14.42 20.75
N PHE A 17 -1.89 -15.43 20.26
CA PHE A 17 -2.55 -16.45 21.05
C PHE A 17 -1.63 -17.68 21.16
N GLU A 18 -1.28 -18.08 22.37
CA GLU A 18 -0.36 -19.20 22.65
C GLU A 18 -1.02 -20.59 22.54
N GLY A 19 -2.17 -20.68 21.91
CA GLY A 19 -2.90 -21.92 21.60
C GLY A 19 -3.20 -22.04 20.13
N LYS A 20 -4.06 -23.00 19.78
CA LYS A 20 -4.58 -23.20 18.41
C LYS A 20 -6.04 -22.83 18.33
N PHE A 21 -6.44 -22.08 17.30
CA PHE A 21 -7.85 -21.75 17.09
C PHE A 21 -8.71 -23.01 16.96
N SER A 22 -8.21 -24.05 16.31
CA SER A 22 -8.90 -25.33 16.15
C SER A 22 -9.26 -26.04 17.48
N GLN A 23 -8.60 -25.67 18.58
CA GLN A 23 -8.90 -26.20 19.93
C GLN A 23 -9.96 -25.38 20.68
N GLN A 24 -10.21 -24.14 20.24
CA GLN A 24 -11.13 -23.21 20.88
C GLN A 24 -12.44 -23.03 20.07
N ILE A 25 -12.35 -23.17 18.76
CA ILE A 25 -13.51 -23.02 17.85
C ILE A 25 -14.06 -24.41 17.55
N MET A 26 -15.29 -24.68 17.99
CA MET A 26 -15.99 -25.94 17.73
C MET A 26 -16.74 -25.85 16.40
N PRO A 27 -16.36 -26.62 15.36
CA PRO A 27 -16.98 -26.51 14.03
C PRO A 27 -18.48 -26.76 14.04
N ASP A 28 -18.95 -27.65 14.90
CA ASP A 28 -20.37 -28.03 15.02
C ASP A 28 -21.23 -26.96 15.71
N GLN A 29 -20.59 -25.92 16.32
CA GLN A 29 -21.28 -24.87 17.08
C GLN A 29 -21.02 -23.47 16.52
N LEU A 30 -20.66 -23.33 15.26
CA LEU A 30 -20.39 -22.03 14.62
C LEU A 30 -21.63 -21.09 14.64
N HIS A 31 -22.82 -21.65 14.71
CA HIS A 31 -24.09 -20.87 14.73
C HIS A 31 -24.32 -20.11 16.07
N ILE A 32 -23.58 -20.45 17.12
CA ILE A 32 -23.61 -19.77 18.45
C ILE A 32 -22.20 -19.42 18.91
N LEU A 33 -21.29 -19.10 17.99
CA LEU A 33 -19.88 -18.86 18.28
C LEU A 33 -19.72 -17.72 19.31
N ASN A 34 -19.17 -18.08 20.47
CA ASN A 34 -18.74 -17.12 21.50
C ASN A 34 -17.37 -17.58 22.04
N VAL A 35 -16.31 -17.05 21.45
CA VAL A 35 -14.94 -17.46 21.76
C VAL A 35 -14.16 -16.25 22.27
N SER A 36 -13.39 -16.44 23.35
CA SER A 36 -12.47 -15.46 23.90
C SER A 36 -11.05 -16.03 23.93
N PHE A 37 -10.11 -15.29 23.36
CA PHE A 37 -8.71 -15.67 23.36
C PHE A 37 -7.94 -14.84 24.38
N LEU A 38 -7.24 -15.54 25.32
CA LEU A 38 -6.26 -14.88 26.14
C LEU A 38 -4.98 -14.65 25.34
N VAL A 39 -4.66 -13.41 25.08
CA VAL A 39 -3.51 -12.98 24.28
C VAL A 39 -2.47 -12.30 25.17
N PRO A 40 -1.42 -12.98 25.61
CA PRO A 40 -0.45 -12.44 26.56
C PRO A 40 0.47 -11.38 25.96
N SER A 41 0.55 -11.29 24.63
CA SER A 41 1.34 -10.27 23.93
C SER A 41 0.51 -9.48 22.94
N LEU A 42 0.73 -8.16 22.96
CA LEU A 42 0.14 -7.21 22.05
C LEU A 42 1.22 -6.24 21.58
N ARG A 43 1.30 -6.02 20.27
CA ARG A 43 2.07 -4.90 19.72
C ARG A 43 1.17 -4.06 18.81
N ARG A 44 1.50 -2.79 18.69
CA ARG A 44 0.84 -1.86 17.78
C ARG A 44 1.89 -1.24 16.87
N ASP A 45 1.80 -1.54 15.59
CA ASP A 45 2.70 -1.03 14.56
C ASP A 45 2.01 0.13 13.81
N PHE A 46 2.82 1.06 13.30
CA PHE A 46 2.37 2.04 12.33
C PHE A 46 2.27 1.37 10.97
N GLY A 47 1.12 1.48 10.32
CA GLY A 47 0.78 0.84 9.07
C GLY A 47 0.00 1.77 8.15
N GLY A 48 -0.74 1.18 7.21
CA GLY A 48 -1.43 1.89 6.15
C GLY A 48 -0.54 2.18 4.95
N CYS A 49 -1.10 2.02 3.75
CA CYS A 49 -0.31 2.04 2.52
C CYS A 49 0.42 3.38 2.32
N ALA A 50 -0.24 4.52 2.55
CA ALA A 50 0.43 5.82 2.40
C ALA A 50 1.56 6.00 3.41
N GLY A 51 1.38 5.57 4.66
CA GLY A 51 2.41 5.66 5.69
C GLY A 51 3.64 4.81 5.37
N ASN A 52 3.42 3.59 4.91
CA ASN A 52 4.48 2.64 4.56
C ASN A 52 5.25 3.07 3.31
N ILE A 53 4.55 3.53 2.28
CA ILE A 53 5.16 4.07 1.05
C ILE A 53 5.96 5.32 1.38
N ALA A 54 5.40 6.24 2.19
CA ALA A 54 6.08 7.46 2.60
C ALA A 54 7.35 7.18 3.40
N TYR A 55 7.31 6.20 4.32
CA TYR A 55 8.47 5.74 5.07
C TYR A 55 9.59 5.27 4.13
N SER A 56 9.24 4.41 3.18
CA SER A 56 10.18 3.81 2.23
C SER A 56 10.80 4.86 1.30
N LEU A 57 9.98 5.76 0.75
CA LEU A 57 10.45 6.87 -0.09
C LEU A 57 11.38 7.81 0.69
N LYS A 58 11.07 8.06 1.98
CA LYS A 58 11.91 8.89 2.86
C LYS A 58 13.27 8.26 3.12
N LEU A 59 13.34 6.94 3.35
CA LEU A 59 14.62 6.22 3.52
C LEU A 59 15.52 6.34 2.29
N LEU A 60 14.96 6.44 1.10
CA LEU A 60 15.68 6.62 -0.16
C LEU A 60 16.09 8.08 -0.41
N GLY A 61 15.71 9.00 0.47
CA GLY A 61 16.03 10.43 0.33
C GLY A 61 15.01 11.25 -0.46
N GLY A 62 13.86 10.65 -0.81
CA GLY A 62 12.76 11.35 -1.47
C GLY A 62 11.98 12.27 -0.52
N THR A 63 11.02 13.00 -1.06
CA THR A 63 10.15 13.94 -0.32
C THR A 63 8.70 13.46 -0.38
N PRO A 64 8.30 12.49 0.49
CA PRO A 64 6.93 12.02 0.53
C PRO A 64 5.98 13.03 1.17
N LEU A 65 4.80 13.16 0.58
CA LEU A 65 3.66 13.95 1.09
C LEU A 65 2.45 13.02 1.22
N PRO A 66 2.29 12.30 2.35
CA PRO A 66 1.12 11.47 2.56
C PRO A 66 -0.15 12.32 2.59
N MET A 67 -1.11 11.97 1.74
CA MET A 67 -2.45 12.55 1.70
C MET A 67 -3.42 11.48 2.20
N ALA A 68 -3.89 11.68 3.42
CA ALA A 68 -4.64 10.67 4.16
C ALA A 68 -5.55 11.31 5.21
N THR A 69 -6.36 10.47 5.85
CA THR A 69 -7.13 10.86 7.04
C THR A 69 -6.75 9.99 8.23
N ILE A 70 -6.78 10.61 9.41
CA ILE A 70 -6.62 9.96 10.70
C ILE A 70 -7.79 10.34 11.61
N GLY A 71 -8.05 9.53 12.63
CA GLY A 71 -9.09 9.82 13.61
C GLY A 71 -8.55 10.58 14.84
N GLN A 72 -9.43 10.74 15.85
CA GLN A 72 -9.14 11.40 17.10
C GLN A 72 -7.95 10.78 17.87
N ASP A 73 -7.63 9.52 17.63
CA ASP A 73 -6.49 8.77 18.21
C ASP A 73 -5.20 8.87 17.37
N GLY A 74 -5.23 9.60 16.25
CA GLY A 74 -4.14 9.69 15.27
C GLY A 74 -2.95 10.54 15.68
N GLY A 75 -3.02 11.27 16.82
CA GLY A 75 -1.95 12.18 17.26
C GLY A 75 -0.57 11.53 17.33
N VAL A 76 -0.50 10.28 17.82
CA VAL A 76 0.76 9.50 17.87
C VAL A 76 1.32 9.19 16.47
N TYR A 77 0.46 9.09 15.46
CA TYR A 77 0.90 8.92 14.06
C TYR A 77 1.52 10.21 13.52
N LEU A 78 0.92 11.36 13.80
CA LEU A 78 1.50 12.68 13.43
C LEU A 78 2.87 12.89 14.08
N GLU A 79 3.02 12.52 15.36
CA GLU A 79 4.32 12.55 16.03
C GLU A 79 5.35 11.61 15.35
N ARG A 80 4.91 10.43 14.90
CA ARG A 80 5.77 9.50 14.14
C ARG A 80 6.24 10.12 12.84
N LEU A 81 5.35 10.71 12.05
CA LEU A 81 5.70 11.39 10.79
C LEU A 81 6.70 12.53 11.05
N ALA A 82 6.46 13.34 12.07
CA ALA A 82 7.36 14.43 12.44
C ALA A 82 8.76 13.92 12.83
N LYS A 83 8.86 12.84 13.62
CA LYS A 83 10.14 12.21 13.99
C LYS A 83 10.90 11.66 12.78
N LEU A 84 10.19 11.23 11.73
CA LEU A 84 10.77 10.78 10.47
C LEU A 84 11.10 11.92 9.50
N GLY A 85 10.74 13.16 9.84
CA GLY A 85 10.87 14.32 8.94
C GLY A 85 9.98 14.20 7.69
N ILE A 86 8.80 13.58 7.84
CA ILE A 86 7.76 13.49 6.81
C ILE A 86 6.70 14.54 7.12
N SER A 87 6.37 15.38 6.13
CA SER A 87 5.34 16.41 6.28
C SER A 87 3.95 15.77 6.41
N ALA A 88 3.16 16.25 7.36
CA ALA A 88 1.76 15.87 7.55
C ALA A 88 0.78 16.91 6.98
N GLU A 89 1.23 17.83 6.13
CA GLU A 89 0.42 18.95 5.64
C GLU A 89 -0.86 18.52 4.87
N PHE A 90 -0.85 17.32 4.28
CA PHE A 90 -2.02 16.74 3.60
C PHE A 90 -2.72 15.65 4.43
N VAL A 91 -2.35 15.50 5.70
CA VAL A 91 -3.05 14.58 6.62
C VAL A 91 -4.14 15.36 7.35
N ARG A 92 -5.38 14.91 7.20
CA ARG A 92 -6.53 15.52 7.84
C ARG A 92 -7.01 14.68 9.04
N THR A 93 -7.25 15.33 10.18
CA THR A 93 -7.90 14.69 11.32
C THR A 93 -9.42 14.73 11.16
N ILE A 94 -10.07 13.64 11.47
CA ILE A 94 -11.53 13.46 11.50
C ILE A 94 -11.92 13.23 12.98
N ASP A 95 -12.52 14.24 13.60
CA ASP A 95 -12.71 14.30 15.05
C ASP A 95 -13.74 13.29 15.59
N ASP A 96 -14.66 12.83 14.75
CA ASP A 96 -15.73 11.88 15.10
C ASP A 96 -15.45 10.43 14.67
N ALA A 97 -14.21 10.15 14.27
CA ALA A 97 -13.78 8.82 13.85
C ALA A 97 -12.52 8.36 14.58
N TYR A 98 -12.26 7.06 14.60
CA TYR A 98 -10.96 6.50 14.92
C TYR A 98 -10.10 6.36 13.66
N THR A 99 -8.79 6.36 13.82
CA THR A 99 -7.85 6.02 12.74
C THR A 99 -8.11 4.59 12.25
N ALA A 100 -7.90 4.33 10.96
CA ALA A 100 -8.01 2.98 10.41
C ALA A 100 -7.15 2.00 11.22
N GLN A 101 -7.67 0.79 11.45
CA GLN A 101 -7.00 -0.18 12.30
C GLN A 101 -7.24 -1.61 11.83
N ALA A 102 -6.18 -2.37 11.65
CA ALA A 102 -6.21 -3.82 11.57
C ALA A 102 -6.02 -4.42 12.97
N MET A 103 -6.91 -5.32 13.37
CA MET A 103 -6.83 -6.10 14.61
C MET A 103 -6.60 -7.54 14.23
N ILE A 104 -5.42 -8.07 14.54
CA ILE A 104 -4.95 -9.37 14.06
C ILE A 104 -4.65 -10.24 15.27
N ILE A 105 -5.32 -11.38 15.38
CA ILE A 105 -4.98 -12.43 16.35
C ILE A 105 -4.32 -13.56 15.58
N THR A 106 -3.11 -13.96 15.98
CA THR A 106 -2.34 -15.03 15.35
C THR A 106 -2.17 -16.18 16.34
N ASP A 107 -2.45 -17.41 15.93
CA ASP A 107 -2.22 -18.61 16.74
C ASP A 107 -0.81 -19.20 16.52
N VAL A 108 -0.46 -20.27 17.26
CA VAL A 108 0.86 -20.91 17.18
C VAL A 108 1.14 -21.59 15.84
N ASP A 109 0.12 -21.89 15.04
CA ASP A 109 0.24 -22.44 13.68
C ASP A 109 0.23 -21.35 12.60
N ASN A 110 0.33 -20.07 12.99
CA ASN A 110 0.24 -18.87 12.11
C ASN A 110 -1.12 -18.71 11.42
N ASN A 111 -2.18 -19.33 11.91
CA ASN A 111 -3.54 -18.95 11.46
C ASN A 111 -3.91 -17.58 12.03
N GLN A 112 -4.72 -16.82 11.29
CA GLN A 112 -5.09 -15.47 11.68
C GLN A 112 -6.61 -15.27 11.67
N ILE A 113 -7.09 -14.55 12.68
CA ILE A 113 -8.42 -13.94 12.71
C ILE A 113 -8.23 -12.44 12.65
N ASN A 114 -8.74 -11.81 11.59
CA ASN A 114 -8.52 -10.40 11.32
C ASN A 114 -9.82 -9.63 11.33
N GLY A 115 -9.83 -8.48 11.99
CA GLY A 115 -10.86 -7.45 11.85
C GLY A 115 -10.21 -6.17 11.33
N PHE A 116 -10.77 -5.57 10.29
CA PHE A 116 -10.34 -4.28 9.79
C PHE A 116 -11.43 -3.22 10.03
N HIS A 117 -11.07 -2.18 10.78
CA HIS A 117 -11.90 -1.00 10.98
C HIS A 117 -11.37 0.14 10.11
N PRO A 118 -12.10 0.58 9.08
CA PRO A 118 -11.61 1.62 8.17
C PRO A 118 -11.62 3.01 8.82
N GLY A 119 -12.55 3.30 9.72
CA GLY A 119 -12.61 4.55 10.46
C GLY A 119 -12.51 5.80 9.57
N ALA A 120 -11.61 6.70 9.94
CA ALA A 120 -11.37 7.96 9.22
C ALA A 120 -10.99 7.76 7.74
N MET A 121 -10.42 6.61 7.38
CA MET A 121 -10.06 6.28 5.99
C MET A 121 -11.27 6.38 5.02
N GLU A 122 -12.47 6.01 5.45
CA GLU A 122 -13.68 6.15 4.62
C GLU A 122 -14.03 7.61 4.32
N GLN A 123 -13.45 8.55 5.04
CA GLN A 123 -13.64 9.99 4.85
C GLN A 123 -12.46 10.68 4.13
N ALA A 124 -11.54 9.91 3.54
CA ALA A 124 -10.36 10.43 2.84
C ALA A 124 -10.72 11.32 1.63
N TRP A 125 -11.93 11.23 1.09
CA TRP A 125 -12.48 12.13 0.09
C TRP A 125 -12.53 13.60 0.53
N GLN A 126 -12.37 13.89 1.82
CA GLN A 126 -12.26 15.25 2.35
C GLN A 126 -10.86 15.87 2.12
N THR A 127 -9.87 15.08 1.71
CA THR A 127 -8.57 15.57 1.24
C THR A 127 -8.61 15.85 -0.25
N ARG A 128 -7.71 16.70 -0.76
CA ARG A 128 -7.79 17.15 -2.14
C ARG A 128 -6.42 17.33 -2.78
N VAL A 129 -6.21 16.67 -3.92
CA VAL A 129 -5.05 16.94 -4.77
C VAL A 129 -5.19 18.31 -5.42
N SER A 130 -4.17 19.13 -5.31
CA SER A 130 -4.09 20.43 -5.95
C SER A 130 -2.76 20.62 -6.67
N ALA A 131 -2.78 21.32 -7.79
CA ALA A 131 -1.56 21.66 -8.52
C ALA A 131 -0.64 22.54 -7.66
N ARG A 132 0.60 22.09 -7.47
CA ARG A 132 1.68 22.84 -6.85
C ARG A 132 2.98 22.60 -7.64
N SER A 133 3.78 23.62 -7.78
CA SER A 133 5.00 23.55 -8.62
C SER A 133 6.06 22.59 -8.13
N ASP A 134 6.06 22.25 -6.84
CA ASP A 134 6.98 21.31 -6.20
C ASP A 134 6.50 19.85 -6.28
N ILE A 135 5.21 19.60 -6.59
CA ILE A 135 4.62 18.27 -6.74
C ILE A 135 4.77 17.84 -8.20
N ARG A 136 5.43 16.72 -8.43
CA ARG A 136 5.73 16.20 -9.76
C ARG A 136 5.18 14.82 -10.05
N LEU A 137 4.73 14.12 -9.02
CA LEU A 137 4.32 12.74 -9.10
C LEU A 137 3.28 12.45 -8.01
N GLY A 138 2.40 11.51 -8.28
CA GLY A 138 1.47 10.97 -7.31
C GLY A 138 1.40 9.45 -7.34
N ILE A 139 0.78 8.90 -6.30
CA ILE A 139 0.32 7.52 -6.26
C ILE A 139 -1.05 7.47 -5.60
N ILE A 140 -1.94 6.66 -6.16
CA ILE A 140 -3.20 6.28 -5.53
C ILE A 140 -3.04 4.85 -5.06
N ALA A 141 -2.79 4.71 -3.76
CA ALA A 141 -2.73 3.46 -3.03
C ALA A 141 -4.08 3.19 -2.33
N PRO A 142 -4.31 1.99 -1.76
CA PRO A 142 -5.55 1.64 -1.08
C PRO A 142 -6.02 2.65 -0.04
N ASP A 143 -7.23 3.16 -0.25
CA ASP A 143 -7.89 4.18 0.59
C ASP A 143 -9.42 4.02 0.54
N GLY A 144 -10.16 4.94 1.12
CA GLY A 144 -11.60 5.06 0.95
C GLY A 144 -11.99 5.11 -0.53
N ARG A 145 -13.01 4.35 -0.92
CA ARG A 145 -13.41 4.19 -2.33
C ARG A 145 -13.60 5.51 -3.06
N ASP A 146 -14.38 6.40 -2.45
CA ASP A 146 -14.73 7.69 -3.07
C ASP A 146 -13.51 8.62 -3.19
N ALA A 147 -12.59 8.53 -2.22
CA ALA A 147 -11.32 9.25 -2.27
C ALA A 147 -10.46 8.79 -3.45
N MET A 148 -10.32 7.47 -3.65
CA MET A 148 -9.54 6.94 -4.77
C MET A 148 -10.07 7.46 -6.12
N VAL A 149 -11.39 7.45 -6.33
CA VAL A 149 -12.02 7.98 -7.56
C VAL A 149 -11.73 9.47 -7.74
N GLN A 150 -12.00 10.27 -6.68
CA GLN A 150 -11.84 11.73 -6.75
C GLN A 150 -10.38 12.13 -6.93
N HIS A 151 -9.44 11.47 -6.24
CA HIS A 151 -8.02 11.77 -6.37
C HIS A 151 -7.49 11.43 -7.77
N ALA A 152 -7.96 10.34 -8.41
CA ALA A 152 -7.58 10.03 -9.80
C ALA A 152 -8.02 11.15 -10.77
N GLU A 153 -9.26 11.60 -10.65
CA GLU A 153 -9.78 12.71 -11.44
C GLU A 153 -9.03 14.02 -11.17
N GLN A 154 -8.66 14.28 -9.92
CA GLN A 154 -7.93 15.48 -9.53
C GLN A 154 -6.48 15.48 -10.03
N PHE A 155 -5.78 14.34 -9.98
CA PHE A 155 -4.45 14.19 -10.58
C PHE A 155 -4.48 14.45 -12.08
N ALA A 156 -5.43 13.83 -12.80
CA ALA A 156 -5.60 14.04 -14.23
C ALA A 156 -5.93 15.51 -14.56
N ALA A 157 -6.83 16.14 -13.80
CA ALA A 157 -7.20 17.54 -14.00
C ALA A 157 -6.05 18.53 -13.69
N ALA A 158 -5.13 18.15 -12.81
CA ALA A 158 -3.95 18.94 -12.43
C ALA A 158 -2.74 18.67 -13.34
N ASP A 159 -2.85 17.76 -14.31
CA ASP A 159 -1.75 17.29 -15.17
C ASP A 159 -0.55 16.76 -14.35
N ILE A 160 -0.83 16.11 -13.21
CA ILE A 160 0.17 15.46 -12.36
C ILE A 160 0.20 13.98 -12.70
N PRO A 161 1.31 13.44 -13.22
CA PRO A 161 1.44 12.00 -13.49
C PRO A 161 1.33 11.21 -12.19
N PHE A 162 0.64 10.06 -12.23
CA PHE A 162 0.47 9.24 -11.05
C PHE A 162 0.49 7.74 -11.35
N VAL A 163 0.82 6.98 -10.31
CA VAL A 163 0.76 5.53 -10.27
C VAL A 163 -0.60 5.12 -9.70
N PHE A 164 -1.30 4.20 -10.35
CA PHE A 164 -2.48 3.55 -9.80
C PHE A 164 -2.09 2.21 -9.17
N ASP A 165 -2.35 2.09 -7.87
CA ASP A 165 -2.13 0.91 -7.05
C ASP A 165 -3.45 0.53 -6.36
N PRO A 166 -4.30 -0.28 -6.98
CA PRO A 166 -5.61 -0.62 -6.40
C PRO A 166 -5.50 -1.45 -5.11
N GLY A 167 -4.47 -2.28 -4.99
CA GLY A 167 -4.26 -3.18 -3.86
C GLY A 167 -5.51 -3.93 -3.46
N GLN A 168 -5.73 -4.09 -2.15
CA GLN A 168 -6.89 -4.77 -1.59
C GLN A 168 -8.23 -4.06 -1.81
N GLN A 169 -8.26 -2.83 -2.36
CA GLN A 169 -9.51 -2.14 -2.71
C GLN A 169 -10.06 -2.54 -4.09
N LEU A 170 -9.27 -3.25 -4.89
CA LEU A 170 -9.67 -3.70 -6.23
C LEU A 170 -11.04 -4.38 -6.30
N PRO A 171 -11.45 -5.24 -5.34
CA PRO A 171 -12.78 -5.85 -5.34
C PRO A 171 -13.94 -4.87 -5.22
N ARG A 172 -13.73 -3.64 -4.75
CA ARG A 172 -14.76 -2.60 -4.54
C ARG A 172 -15.13 -1.84 -5.82
N PHE A 173 -14.41 -2.05 -6.92
CA PHE A 173 -14.61 -1.38 -8.19
C PHE A 173 -15.10 -2.35 -9.26
N ASP A 174 -15.97 -1.89 -10.13
CA ASP A 174 -16.37 -2.64 -11.31
C ASP A 174 -15.36 -2.50 -12.47
N GLY A 175 -15.57 -3.26 -13.56
CA GLY A 175 -14.64 -3.26 -14.68
C GLY A 175 -14.57 -1.94 -15.44
N ALA A 176 -15.66 -1.16 -15.47
CA ALA A 176 -15.69 0.15 -16.13
C ALA A 176 -14.92 1.19 -15.30
N GLU A 177 -15.10 1.19 -14.00
CA GLU A 177 -14.35 2.04 -13.08
C GLU A 177 -12.84 1.73 -13.12
N LEU A 178 -12.48 0.44 -13.12
CA LEU A 178 -11.07 0.03 -13.20
C LEU A 178 -10.44 0.44 -14.55
N ARG A 179 -11.14 0.31 -15.67
CA ARG A 179 -10.66 0.85 -16.95
C ARG A 179 -10.43 2.35 -16.88
N LYS A 180 -11.37 3.10 -16.28
CA LYS A 180 -11.22 4.56 -16.10
C LYS A 180 -9.97 4.89 -15.26
N PHE A 181 -9.69 4.17 -14.18
CA PHE A 181 -8.47 4.36 -13.40
C PHE A 181 -7.21 4.11 -14.24
N VAL A 182 -7.18 3.04 -15.02
CA VAL A 182 -6.05 2.75 -15.91
C VAL A 182 -5.86 3.88 -16.92
N GLU A 183 -6.92 4.32 -17.59
CA GLU A 183 -6.88 5.39 -18.60
C GLU A 183 -6.46 6.76 -18.04
N LEU A 184 -6.78 7.06 -16.77
CA LEU A 184 -6.37 8.30 -16.12
C LEU A 184 -4.94 8.25 -15.60
N SER A 185 -4.43 7.05 -15.26
CA SER A 185 -3.12 6.87 -14.65
C SER A 185 -1.99 6.92 -15.66
N THR A 186 -0.80 7.27 -15.19
CA THR A 186 0.43 7.22 -16.00
C THR A 186 1.07 5.85 -15.94
N TRP A 187 1.04 5.19 -14.78
CA TRP A 187 1.54 3.85 -14.53
C TRP A 187 0.55 3.06 -13.66
N VAL A 188 0.61 1.75 -13.78
CA VAL A 188 -0.13 0.83 -12.91
C VAL A 188 0.85 -0.08 -12.20
N THR A 189 0.61 -0.37 -10.92
CA THR A 189 1.36 -1.37 -10.16
C THR A 189 0.41 -2.28 -9.39
N VAL A 190 0.63 -3.58 -9.49
CA VAL A 190 -0.18 -4.63 -8.85
C VAL A 190 0.72 -5.80 -8.45
N ASN A 191 0.25 -6.69 -7.56
CA ASN A 191 0.84 -8.01 -7.46
C ASN A 191 0.21 -8.98 -8.48
N ASP A 192 0.69 -10.22 -8.56
CA ASP A 192 0.21 -11.24 -9.49
C ASP A 192 -1.28 -11.55 -9.32
N TYR A 193 -1.77 -11.67 -8.08
CA TYR A 193 -3.18 -11.89 -7.77
C TYR A 193 -4.05 -10.69 -8.18
N GLU A 194 -3.61 -9.49 -7.81
CA GLU A 194 -4.29 -8.24 -8.18
C GLU A 194 -4.29 -8.02 -9.70
N GLY A 195 -3.17 -8.32 -10.37
CA GLY A 195 -3.05 -8.24 -11.83
C GLY A 195 -4.02 -9.17 -12.54
N LYS A 196 -4.14 -10.41 -12.05
CA LYS A 196 -5.15 -11.34 -12.57
C LYS A 196 -6.57 -10.81 -12.35
N MET A 197 -6.89 -10.33 -11.17
CA MET A 197 -8.22 -9.79 -10.85
C MET A 197 -8.52 -8.54 -11.70
N LEU A 198 -7.55 -7.66 -11.90
CA LEU A 198 -7.67 -6.47 -12.76
C LEU A 198 -7.99 -6.90 -14.19
N SER A 199 -7.25 -7.89 -14.73
CA SER A 199 -7.49 -8.45 -16.06
C SER A 199 -8.89 -9.07 -16.19
N ASP A 200 -9.29 -9.90 -15.23
CA ASP A 200 -10.60 -10.57 -15.24
C ASP A 200 -11.75 -9.54 -15.20
N ARG A 201 -11.60 -8.44 -14.46
CA ARG A 201 -12.66 -7.40 -14.33
C ARG A 201 -12.69 -6.42 -15.50
N THR A 202 -11.54 -6.02 -15.99
CA THR A 202 -11.45 -5.06 -17.12
C THR A 202 -11.69 -5.73 -18.46
N GLY A 203 -11.43 -7.04 -18.58
CA GLY A 203 -11.35 -7.75 -19.84
C GLY A 203 -10.07 -7.45 -20.65
N TRP A 204 -9.10 -6.76 -20.04
CA TRP A 204 -7.80 -6.44 -20.61
C TRP A 204 -6.72 -7.30 -19.98
N ASP A 205 -5.90 -7.98 -20.77
CA ASP A 205 -4.72 -8.64 -20.23
C ASP A 205 -3.59 -7.63 -19.90
N ASN A 206 -2.51 -8.08 -19.30
CA ASN A 206 -1.40 -7.22 -18.93
C ASN A 206 -0.79 -6.48 -20.13
N ALA A 207 -0.75 -7.13 -21.30
CA ALA A 207 -0.25 -6.52 -22.51
C ALA A 207 -1.16 -5.37 -22.97
N GLU A 208 -2.48 -5.56 -22.91
CA GLU A 208 -3.45 -4.52 -23.25
C GLU A 208 -3.42 -3.38 -22.23
N ILE A 209 -3.43 -3.68 -20.93
CA ILE A 209 -3.31 -2.64 -19.88
C ILE A 209 -2.07 -1.77 -20.12
N SER A 210 -0.94 -2.38 -20.46
CA SER A 210 0.32 -1.65 -20.69
C SER A 210 0.31 -0.73 -21.93
N ARG A 211 -0.65 -0.89 -22.84
CA ARG A 211 -0.84 0.03 -23.98
C ARG A 211 -1.64 1.28 -23.62
N HIS A 212 -2.41 1.23 -22.53
CA HIS A 212 -3.16 2.38 -22.04
C HIS A 212 -2.34 3.28 -21.11
N VAL A 213 -1.20 2.80 -20.60
CA VAL A 213 -0.33 3.52 -19.65
C VAL A 213 1.11 3.54 -20.14
N LYS A 214 1.97 4.35 -19.53
CA LYS A 214 3.42 4.33 -19.84
C LYS A 214 4.11 3.06 -19.34
N GLY A 215 3.45 2.27 -18.51
CA GLY A 215 3.91 0.96 -18.09
C GLY A 215 3.10 0.39 -16.93
N LEU A 216 3.05 -0.94 -16.92
CA LEU A 216 2.47 -1.76 -15.87
C LEU A 216 3.59 -2.54 -15.18
N ILE A 217 3.58 -2.57 -13.86
CA ILE A 217 4.47 -3.39 -13.06
C ILE A 217 3.64 -4.42 -12.31
N VAL A 218 4.00 -5.69 -12.48
CA VAL A 218 3.41 -6.81 -11.75
C VAL A 218 4.47 -7.44 -10.86
N THR A 219 4.32 -7.33 -9.54
CA THR A 219 5.22 -8.00 -8.59
C THR A 219 4.80 -9.46 -8.42
N ILE A 220 5.76 -10.39 -8.51
CA ILE A 220 5.56 -11.84 -8.50
C ILE A 220 6.32 -12.52 -7.35
N GLY A 221 6.34 -11.87 -6.21
CA GLY A 221 6.92 -12.37 -4.97
C GLY A 221 8.40 -12.71 -5.08
N ALA A 222 8.76 -13.95 -4.78
CA ALA A 222 10.15 -14.42 -4.80
C ALA A 222 10.77 -14.49 -6.21
N GLU A 223 9.97 -14.38 -7.26
CA GLU A 223 10.44 -14.36 -8.65
C GLU A 223 10.82 -12.94 -9.13
N GLY A 224 10.41 -11.89 -8.38
CA GLY A 224 10.73 -10.50 -8.69
C GLY A 224 9.56 -9.73 -9.28
N SER A 225 9.73 -9.17 -10.47
CA SER A 225 8.72 -8.31 -11.10
C SER A 225 8.69 -8.50 -12.61
N GLU A 226 7.51 -8.32 -13.19
CA GLU A 226 7.31 -8.15 -14.63
C GLU A 226 7.05 -6.67 -14.92
N VAL A 227 7.80 -6.09 -15.82
CA VAL A 227 7.58 -4.74 -16.35
C VAL A 227 7.00 -4.88 -17.74
N TRP A 228 5.84 -4.28 -17.98
CA TRP A 228 5.14 -4.29 -19.25
C TRP A 228 5.08 -2.87 -19.82
N VAL A 229 5.59 -2.69 -21.02
CA VAL A 229 5.58 -1.41 -21.76
C VAL A 229 5.12 -1.71 -23.19
N ASP A 230 4.07 -1.03 -23.63
CA ASP A 230 3.53 -1.16 -24.99
C ASP A 230 3.30 -2.63 -25.42
N GLY A 231 2.77 -3.44 -24.53
CA GLY A 231 2.49 -4.86 -24.75
C GLY A 231 3.70 -5.79 -24.63
N VAL A 232 4.90 -5.26 -24.36
CA VAL A 232 6.13 -6.04 -24.25
C VAL A 232 6.50 -6.25 -22.79
N LYS A 233 6.74 -7.51 -22.42
CA LYS A 233 7.13 -7.92 -21.08
C LYS A 233 8.64 -8.02 -20.92
N THR A 234 9.16 -7.40 -19.85
CA THR A 234 10.53 -7.60 -19.37
C THR A 234 10.47 -8.15 -17.95
N HIS A 235 11.19 -9.24 -17.67
CA HIS A 235 11.32 -9.80 -16.33
C HIS A 235 12.50 -9.16 -15.61
N VAL A 236 12.27 -8.71 -14.37
CA VAL A 236 13.29 -8.16 -13.47
C VAL A 236 13.39 -9.10 -12.26
N PRO A 237 14.49 -9.85 -12.11
CA PRO A 237 14.62 -10.89 -11.08
C PRO A 237 14.59 -10.31 -9.67
N ALA A 238 14.09 -11.09 -8.72
CA ALA A 238 14.14 -10.75 -7.30
C ALA A 238 15.58 -10.71 -6.77
N VAL A 239 15.76 -9.96 -5.68
CA VAL A 239 16.97 -10.05 -4.85
C VAL A 239 16.70 -11.02 -3.71
N THR A 240 17.61 -11.96 -3.49
CA THR A 240 17.46 -12.94 -2.41
C THR A 240 17.48 -12.23 -1.05
N ALA A 241 16.41 -12.42 -0.27
CA ALA A 241 16.32 -11.87 1.07
C ALA A 241 17.22 -12.65 2.05
N ALA A 242 17.81 -11.96 3.03
CA ALA A 242 18.61 -12.59 4.08
C ALA A 242 17.78 -13.53 4.99
N ALA A 243 16.49 -13.21 5.15
CA ALA A 243 15.51 -14.00 5.89
C ALA A 243 14.10 -13.62 5.41
N VAL A 244 13.13 -14.51 5.66
CA VAL A 244 11.69 -14.22 5.48
C VAL A 244 11.07 -14.15 6.87
N VAL A 245 10.85 -12.93 7.37
CA VAL A 245 10.37 -12.68 8.74
C VAL A 245 8.95 -12.13 8.74
N ASP A 246 8.67 -11.12 7.90
CA ASP A 246 7.36 -10.46 7.86
C ASP A 246 7.11 -9.87 6.46
N PRO A 247 6.12 -10.39 5.70
CA PRO A 247 5.80 -9.89 4.37
C PRO A 247 5.01 -8.56 4.38
N THR A 248 4.47 -8.14 5.54
CA THR A 248 3.64 -6.93 5.66
C THR A 248 4.39 -5.70 5.20
N GLY A 249 3.84 -4.94 4.25
CA GLY A 249 4.43 -3.72 3.72
C GLY A 249 5.58 -3.91 2.71
N CYS A 250 5.87 -5.15 2.27
CA CYS A 250 6.85 -5.35 1.18
C CYS A 250 6.39 -4.70 -0.12
N GLY A 251 5.11 -4.78 -0.44
CA GLY A 251 4.51 -4.08 -1.57
C GLY A 251 4.65 -2.56 -1.45
N ASP A 252 4.37 -2.01 -0.27
CA ASP A 252 4.51 -0.57 -0.01
C ASP A 252 5.97 -0.12 -0.11
N ALA A 253 6.90 -0.93 0.38
CA ALA A 253 8.35 -0.67 0.25
C ALA A 253 8.78 -0.62 -1.22
N TYR A 254 8.25 -1.54 -2.03
CA TYR A 254 8.46 -1.53 -3.48
C TYR A 254 7.89 -0.25 -4.13
N ARG A 255 6.66 0.17 -3.75
CA ARG A 255 6.04 1.41 -4.26
C ARG A 255 6.84 2.66 -3.89
N GLY A 256 7.38 2.72 -2.68
CA GLY A 256 8.30 3.79 -2.28
C GLY A 256 9.55 3.87 -3.16
N ALA A 257 10.14 2.72 -3.49
CA ALA A 257 11.27 2.63 -4.41
C ALA A 257 10.89 2.98 -5.86
N LEU A 258 9.70 2.56 -6.32
CA LEU A 258 9.16 2.94 -7.62
C LEU A 258 9.03 4.46 -7.74
N LEU A 259 8.40 5.12 -6.76
CA LEU A 259 8.26 6.57 -6.75
C LEU A 259 9.61 7.26 -6.78
N TYR A 260 10.58 6.80 -5.97
CA TYR A 260 11.94 7.35 -5.98
C TYR A 260 12.58 7.28 -7.37
N GLY A 261 12.50 6.13 -8.04
CA GLY A 261 13.06 5.98 -9.39
C GLY A 261 12.35 6.85 -10.41
N LEU A 262 11.01 6.95 -10.37
CA LEU A 262 10.22 7.81 -11.25
C LEU A 262 10.54 9.29 -11.06
N GLU A 263 10.69 9.77 -9.80
CA GLU A 263 11.12 11.14 -9.49
C GLU A 263 12.49 11.48 -10.11
N ASN A 264 13.37 10.49 -10.23
CA ASN A 264 14.69 10.63 -10.79
C ASN A 264 14.77 10.29 -12.30
N GLY A 265 13.63 10.07 -12.96
CA GLY A 265 13.57 9.81 -14.41
C GLY A 265 14.18 8.47 -14.83
N TRP A 266 14.19 7.46 -13.95
CA TRP A 266 14.72 6.13 -14.26
C TRP A 266 13.80 5.34 -15.16
N SER A 267 14.35 4.34 -15.88
CA SER A 267 13.52 3.36 -16.57
C SER A 267 12.74 2.51 -15.58
N LEU A 268 11.60 1.94 -16.02
CA LEU A 268 10.76 1.11 -15.16
C LEU A 268 11.49 -0.15 -14.69
N GLU A 269 12.36 -0.73 -15.50
CA GLU A 269 13.18 -1.89 -15.12
C GLU A 269 14.14 -1.53 -13.98
N ARG A 270 14.73 -0.33 -14.02
CA ARG A 270 15.61 0.16 -12.93
C ARG A 270 14.80 0.45 -11.67
N CYS A 271 13.61 1.03 -11.80
CA CYS A 271 12.68 1.22 -10.69
C CYS A 271 12.30 -0.14 -10.06
N ALA A 272 11.96 -1.12 -10.89
CA ALA A 272 11.61 -2.47 -10.46
C ALA A 272 12.77 -3.18 -9.75
N ALA A 273 13.99 -3.04 -10.26
CA ALA A 273 15.20 -3.59 -9.63
C ALA A 273 15.43 -2.99 -8.23
N LEU A 274 15.27 -1.66 -8.08
CA LEU A 274 15.33 -1.03 -6.76
C LEU A 274 14.19 -1.51 -5.86
N GLY A 275 12.96 -1.63 -6.39
CA GLY A 275 11.79 -2.16 -5.67
C GLY A 275 12.05 -3.56 -5.12
N ASN A 276 12.58 -4.46 -5.94
CA ASN A 276 12.96 -5.82 -5.54
C ASN A 276 14.04 -5.80 -4.44
N GLN A 277 15.02 -4.90 -4.53
CA GLN A 277 16.09 -4.75 -3.53
C GLN A 277 15.53 -4.24 -2.19
N VAL A 278 14.71 -3.19 -2.18
CA VAL A 278 14.10 -2.66 -0.95
C VAL A 278 13.16 -3.68 -0.33
N GLY A 279 12.34 -4.37 -1.14
CA GLY A 279 11.46 -5.44 -0.70
C GLY A 279 12.23 -6.60 -0.03
N SER A 280 13.39 -6.99 -0.56
CA SER A 280 14.23 -8.04 0.01
C SER A 280 14.81 -7.67 1.39
N VAL A 281 15.11 -6.40 1.62
CA VAL A 281 15.56 -5.90 2.93
C VAL A 281 14.39 -5.81 3.90
N LYS A 282 13.23 -5.31 3.43
CA LYS A 282 12.04 -5.16 4.27
C LYS A 282 11.52 -6.49 4.79
N ILE A 283 11.43 -7.53 3.97
CA ILE A 283 10.88 -8.83 4.36
C ILE A 283 11.66 -9.51 5.50
N ALA A 284 12.93 -9.15 5.67
CA ALA A 284 13.79 -9.63 6.74
C ALA A 284 13.56 -8.92 8.08
N GLN A 285 12.66 -7.94 8.15
CA GLN A 285 12.38 -7.14 9.34
C GLN A 285 10.90 -7.17 9.70
N ARG A 286 10.59 -7.13 11.01
CA ARG A 286 9.21 -7.06 11.51
C ARG A 286 8.64 -5.65 11.39
N GLY A 287 7.37 -5.58 10.99
CA GLY A 287 6.62 -4.33 10.82
C GLY A 287 6.99 -3.56 9.57
N PRO A 288 6.06 -2.80 9.00
CA PRO A 288 6.25 -2.17 7.69
C PRO A 288 7.14 -0.93 7.72
N GLN A 289 7.35 -0.30 8.90
CA GLN A 289 8.13 0.94 9.06
C GLN A 289 9.29 0.79 10.05
N ASN A 290 9.91 -0.39 10.12
CA ASN A 290 10.96 -0.70 11.10
C ASN A 290 12.28 -1.21 10.47
N TYR A 291 12.46 -1.06 9.17
CA TYR A 291 13.68 -1.43 8.47
C TYR A 291 14.53 -0.20 8.11
N GLN A 292 15.77 -0.44 7.76
CA GLN A 292 16.69 0.58 7.27
C GLN A 292 17.17 0.21 5.87
N PHE A 293 17.30 1.20 5.02
CA PHE A 293 17.84 1.06 3.68
C PHE A 293 18.58 2.35 3.29
N SER A 294 19.70 2.23 2.62
CA SER A 294 20.41 3.35 2.01
C SER A 294 20.82 2.95 0.59
N LEU A 295 20.70 3.88 -0.32
CA LEU A 295 21.32 3.73 -1.65
C LEU A 295 22.84 3.66 -1.48
N ALA A 296 23.45 2.67 -2.11
CA ALA A 296 24.90 2.51 -2.15
C ALA A 296 25.54 3.53 -3.13
#